data_a9fb88e30be6ae0689cea87d0c859371
#
_entry.id   a9fb88e30be6ae0689cea87d0c859371
#
_cell.length_a   1.000
_cell.length_b   1.000
_cell.length_c   1.000
_cell.angle_alpha   90.00
_cell.angle_beta   90.00
_cell.angle_gamma   90.00
#
_symmetry.space_group_name_H-M   'P 1'
#
loop_
_entity.id
_entity.type
_entity.pdbx_description
1 polymer ?
#
loop_
_entity_poly.entity_id
_entity_poly.type
_entity_poly.pdbx_seq_one_letter_code
_entity_poly.pdbx_strand_id
1 'polypeptide(L)'
;ALLLLFVDRLLRGLLQLPSWLGRNLARRRTDSGHRALALGLMAVSAGEPDEARRQAARAQRLLSAPHLTDLLSAQAAHLSGDHNAAARYFTSLTRDSDTAFLGHIGLARLALEKDDPGTALTAARTALDIRPKSALAARQVMILEAERGNWSAALPALSVVMRAGEQ
;
A
#
# COMPACT_ATOMS: atom_id res chain seq x y z
N ALA A 1 -21.57 7.14 56.34
CA ALA A 1 -21.93 5.84 55.74
C ALA A 1 -22.58 5.95 54.35
N LEU A 2 -23.60 6.83 54.19
CA LEU A 2 -24.31 7.03 52.90
C LEU A 2 -23.42 7.58 51.77
N LEU A 3 -22.50 8.48 52.07
CA LEU A 3 -21.58 9.10 51.08
C LEU A 3 -20.58 8.08 50.53
N LEU A 4 -20.09 7.15 51.35
CA LEU A 4 -19.19 6.06 50.96
C LEU A 4 -19.90 5.07 50.02
N LEU A 5 -21.15 4.75 50.29
CA LEU A 5 -21.96 3.88 49.41
C LEU A 5 -22.27 4.55 48.08
N PHE A 6 -22.47 5.85 48.05
CA PHE A 6 -22.71 6.61 46.83
C PHE A 6 -21.43 6.69 45.96
N VAL A 7 -20.27 6.92 46.59
CA VAL A 7 -18.97 6.95 45.87
C VAL A 7 -18.63 5.55 45.37
N ASP A 8 -18.82 4.49 46.11
CA ASP A 8 -18.59 3.11 45.69
C ASP A 8 -19.52 2.72 44.52
N ARG A 9 -20.77 3.16 44.55
CA ARG A 9 -21.74 2.92 43.48
C ARG A 9 -21.42 3.74 42.23
N LEU A 10 -20.90 4.98 42.38
CA LEU A 10 -20.45 5.81 41.26
C LEU A 10 -19.18 5.24 40.62
N LEU A 11 -18.21 4.78 41.42
CA LEU A 11 -16.99 4.13 40.95
C LEU A 11 -17.28 2.83 40.21
N ARG A 12 -18.18 1.99 40.72
CA ARG A 12 -18.59 0.76 40.03
C ARG A 12 -19.36 1.05 38.74
N GLY A 13 -20.17 2.12 38.70
CA GLY A 13 -20.85 2.60 37.48
C GLY A 13 -19.90 3.12 36.43
N LEU A 14 -18.81 3.81 36.84
CA LEU A 14 -17.75 4.26 35.91
C LEU A 14 -16.90 3.11 35.40
N LEU A 15 -16.65 2.06 36.20
CA LEU A 15 -15.91 0.87 35.82
C LEU A 15 -16.73 -0.10 34.93
N GLN A 16 -18.06 0.05 34.94
CA GLN A 16 -18.98 -0.67 34.06
C GLN A 16 -19.39 0.16 32.86
N LEU A 17 -18.42 0.88 32.23
CA LEU A 17 -18.67 1.42 30.88
C LEU A 17 -19.10 0.27 29.99
N PRO A 18 -20.35 0.27 29.48
CA PRO A 18 -20.88 -0.88 28.78
C PRO A 18 -20.02 -1.18 27.55
N SER A 19 -19.52 -2.40 27.47
CA SER A 19 -18.62 -2.89 26.40
C SER A 19 -19.19 -2.68 24.98
N TRP A 20 -20.49 -2.38 24.86
CA TRP A 20 -21.12 -2.05 23.59
C TRP A 20 -20.76 -0.62 23.09
N LEU A 21 -20.51 0.35 24.01
CA LEU A 21 -20.06 1.69 23.63
C LEU A 21 -18.66 1.64 23.00
N GLY A 22 -17.73 0.91 23.61
CA GLY A 22 -16.39 0.71 23.07
C GLY A 22 -16.42 0.03 21.71
N ARG A 23 -17.26 -0.99 21.55
CA ARG A 23 -17.44 -1.69 20.27
C ARG A 23 -18.05 -0.80 19.17
N ASN A 24 -19.04 0.02 19.51
CA ASN A 24 -19.65 0.95 18.54
C ASN A 24 -18.68 2.06 18.12
N LEU A 25 -17.88 2.60 19.04
CA LEU A 25 -16.85 3.59 18.73
C LEU A 25 -15.74 2.98 17.87
N ALA A 26 -15.31 1.75 18.18
CA ALA A 26 -14.31 1.03 17.40
C ALA A 26 -14.81 0.76 15.97
N ARG A 27 -16.06 0.29 15.81
CA ARG A 27 -16.68 0.10 14.49
C ARG A 27 -16.74 1.41 13.68
N ARG A 28 -17.25 2.49 14.27
CA ARG A 28 -17.30 3.80 13.59
C ARG A 28 -15.91 4.29 13.18
N ARG A 29 -14.89 4.03 14.00
CA ARG A 29 -13.50 4.38 13.69
C ARG A 29 -13.00 3.58 12.48
N THR A 30 -13.24 2.27 12.46
CA THR A 30 -12.86 1.38 11.35
C THR A 30 -13.60 1.74 10.07
N ASP A 31 -14.90 1.99 10.12
CA ASP A 31 -15.71 2.41 8.96
C ASP A 31 -15.21 3.74 8.39
N SER A 32 -14.89 4.70 9.26
CA SER A 32 -14.30 5.99 8.86
C SER A 32 -12.92 5.82 8.23
N GLY A 33 -12.14 4.86 8.71
CA GLY A 33 -10.83 4.50 8.15
C GLY A 33 -10.94 3.87 6.76
N HIS A 34 -11.84 2.91 6.57
CA HIS A 34 -12.11 2.33 5.25
C HIS A 34 -12.65 3.37 4.27
N ARG A 35 -13.51 4.27 4.72
CA ARG A 35 -13.99 5.38 3.88
C ARG A 35 -12.84 6.30 3.47
N ALA A 36 -11.93 6.64 4.38
CA ALA A 36 -10.75 7.42 4.06
C ALA A 36 -9.84 6.69 3.04
N LEU A 37 -9.66 5.38 3.20
CA LEU A 37 -8.91 4.56 2.22
C LEU A 37 -9.55 4.62 0.83
N ALA A 38 -10.87 4.44 0.73
CA ALA A 38 -11.59 4.50 -0.54
C ALA A 38 -11.50 5.89 -1.19
N LEU A 39 -11.71 6.96 -0.42
CA LEU A 39 -11.58 8.34 -0.92
C LEU A 39 -10.15 8.66 -1.36
N GLY A 40 -9.15 8.15 -0.63
CA GLY A 40 -7.74 8.30 -1.00
C GLY A 40 -7.40 7.61 -2.31
N LEU A 41 -7.93 6.40 -2.55
CA LEU A 41 -7.75 5.68 -3.83
C LEU A 41 -8.45 6.41 -4.98
N MET A 42 -9.64 6.98 -4.75
CA MET A 42 -10.32 7.83 -5.74
C MET A 42 -9.49 9.07 -6.06
N ALA A 43 -8.93 9.74 -5.05
CA ALA A 43 -8.07 10.91 -5.24
C ALA A 43 -6.79 10.57 -6.01
N VAL A 44 -6.16 9.40 -5.74
CA VAL A 44 -5.01 8.91 -6.53
C VAL A 44 -5.42 8.72 -7.99
N SER A 45 -6.58 8.10 -8.24
CA SER A 45 -7.07 7.85 -9.60
C SER A 45 -7.46 9.15 -10.34
N ALA A 46 -7.91 10.17 -9.60
CA ALA A 46 -8.24 11.49 -10.13
C ALA A 46 -7.01 12.39 -10.34
N GLY A 47 -5.82 11.97 -9.88
CA GLY A 47 -4.61 12.78 -9.96
C GLY A 47 -4.58 13.94 -8.95
N GLU A 48 -5.25 13.80 -7.81
CA GLU A 48 -5.37 14.79 -6.74
C GLU A 48 -4.40 14.51 -5.58
N PRO A 49 -3.13 14.96 -5.63
CA PRO A 49 -2.11 14.56 -4.66
C PRO A 49 -2.41 15.02 -3.24
N ASP A 50 -2.96 16.23 -3.07
CA ASP A 50 -3.23 16.78 -1.75
C ASP A 50 -4.36 16.05 -1.04
N GLU A 51 -5.42 15.70 -1.76
CA GLU A 51 -6.51 14.91 -1.21
C GLU A 51 -6.05 13.48 -0.91
N ALA A 52 -5.30 12.85 -1.82
CA ALA A 52 -4.74 11.54 -1.61
C ALA A 52 -3.89 11.48 -0.33
N ARG A 53 -3.03 12.48 -0.09
CA ARG A 53 -2.22 12.59 1.14
C ARG A 53 -3.06 12.78 2.40
N ARG A 54 -4.08 13.66 2.35
CA ARG A 54 -4.98 13.88 3.50
C ARG A 54 -5.71 12.60 3.88
N GLN A 55 -6.23 11.89 2.91
CA GLN A 55 -6.97 10.65 3.13
C GLN A 55 -6.06 9.49 3.56
N ALA A 56 -4.85 9.39 3.02
CA ALA A 56 -3.84 8.42 3.45
C ALA A 56 -3.49 8.61 4.94
N ALA A 57 -3.17 9.85 5.35
CA ALA A 57 -2.89 10.17 6.74
C ALA A 57 -4.08 9.91 7.67
N ARG A 58 -5.32 10.13 7.20
CA ARG A 58 -6.54 9.82 7.94
C ARG A 58 -6.73 8.31 8.10
N ALA A 59 -6.55 7.54 7.03
CA ALA A 59 -6.64 6.08 7.04
C ALA A 59 -5.61 5.47 8.00
N GLN A 60 -4.35 5.93 7.98
CA GLN A 60 -3.28 5.48 8.89
C GLN A 60 -3.65 5.67 10.37
N ARG A 61 -4.29 6.78 10.73
CA ARG A 61 -4.70 7.04 12.12
C ARG A 61 -5.89 6.19 12.59
N LEU A 62 -6.72 5.74 11.66
CA LEU A 62 -7.99 5.07 11.95
C LEU A 62 -7.93 3.55 11.81
N LEU A 63 -7.09 3.05 10.91
CA LEU A 63 -6.98 1.62 10.60
C LEU A 63 -5.71 1.03 11.23
N SER A 64 -5.85 -0.15 11.79
CA SER A 64 -4.72 -1.01 12.19
C SER A 64 -4.36 -1.97 11.05
N ALA A 65 -4.24 -1.44 9.83
CA ALA A 65 -3.96 -2.19 8.61
C ALA A 65 -2.80 -1.53 7.85
N PRO A 66 -1.55 -1.67 8.34
CA PRO A 66 -0.40 -0.95 7.81
C PRO A 66 -0.19 -1.19 6.30
N HIS A 67 -0.39 -2.41 5.82
CA HIS A 67 -0.17 -2.75 4.41
C HIS A 67 -1.06 -1.94 3.45
N LEU A 68 -2.35 -1.78 3.79
CA LEU A 68 -3.28 -1.01 2.97
C LEU A 68 -3.00 0.50 3.03
N THR A 69 -2.68 1.00 4.22
CA THR A 69 -2.39 2.42 4.41
C THR A 69 -1.04 2.81 3.83
N ASP A 70 -0.04 1.92 3.89
CA ASP A 70 1.27 2.14 3.28
C ASP A 70 1.17 2.15 1.75
N LEU A 71 0.34 1.26 1.15
CA LEU A 71 0.12 1.29 -0.29
C LEU A 71 -0.50 2.62 -0.74
N LEU A 72 -1.55 3.07 -0.06
CA LEU A 72 -2.17 4.37 -0.37
C LEU A 72 -1.18 5.52 -0.16
N SER A 73 -0.38 5.50 0.92
CA SER A 73 0.62 6.52 1.21
C SER A 73 1.73 6.54 0.18
N ALA A 74 2.16 5.36 -0.30
CA ALA A 74 3.14 5.24 -1.39
C ALA A 74 2.63 5.88 -2.67
N GLN A 75 1.37 5.59 -3.06
CA GLN A 75 0.75 6.15 -4.26
C GLN A 75 0.55 7.67 -4.13
N ALA A 76 0.09 8.15 -2.98
CA ALA A 76 -0.10 9.58 -2.72
C ALA A 76 1.24 10.34 -2.74
N ALA A 77 2.28 9.78 -2.15
CA ALA A 77 3.63 10.35 -2.15
C ALA A 77 4.21 10.38 -3.58
N HIS A 78 4.04 9.30 -4.33
CA HIS A 78 4.47 9.22 -5.72
C HIS A 78 3.76 10.28 -6.58
N LEU A 79 2.43 10.39 -6.46
CA LEU A 79 1.63 11.37 -7.20
C LEU A 79 2.02 12.83 -6.87
N SER A 80 2.46 13.10 -5.64
CA SER A 80 2.94 14.43 -5.23
C SER A 80 4.41 14.70 -5.57
N GLY A 81 5.12 13.77 -6.23
CA GLY A 81 6.54 13.90 -6.55
C GLY A 81 7.48 13.67 -5.37
N ASP A 82 6.98 13.27 -4.20
CA ASP A 82 7.84 12.91 -3.05
C ASP A 82 8.37 11.48 -3.21
N HIS A 83 9.34 11.32 -4.13
CA HIS A 83 9.96 10.03 -4.45
C HIS A 83 10.63 9.38 -3.23
N ASN A 84 11.10 10.18 -2.26
CA ASN A 84 11.74 9.66 -1.05
C ASN A 84 10.71 9.05 -0.10
N ALA A 85 9.58 9.71 0.12
CA ALA A 85 8.48 9.15 0.89
C ALA A 85 7.89 7.92 0.20
N ALA A 86 7.65 7.99 -1.11
CA ALA A 86 7.15 6.85 -1.91
C ALA A 86 8.06 5.64 -1.79
N ALA A 87 9.39 5.82 -1.91
CA ALA A 87 10.37 4.74 -1.76
C ALA A 87 10.33 4.10 -0.37
N ARG A 88 10.20 4.90 0.70
CA ARG A 88 10.08 4.36 2.07
C ARG A 88 8.83 3.48 2.23
N TYR A 89 7.69 3.93 1.73
CA TYR A 89 6.44 3.17 1.80
C TYR A 89 6.48 1.92 0.92
N PHE A 90 6.99 2.00 -0.31
CA PHE A 90 7.16 0.81 -1.16
C PHE A 90 8.13 -0.20 -0.54
N THR A 91 9.23 0.27 0.10
CA THR A 91 10.14 -0.61 0.83
C THR A 91 9.46 -1.25 2.05
N SER A 92 8.58 -0.55 2.76
CA SER A 92 7.77 -1.15 3.83
C SER A 92 6.93 -2.33 3.30
N LEU A 93 6.30 -2.16 2.13
CA LEU A 93 5.49 -3.20 1.49
C LEU A 93 6.28 -4.44 1.07
N THR A 94 7.59 -4.34 0.81
CA THR A 94 8.40 -5.51 0.44
C THR A 94 8.66 -6.49 1.58
N ARG A 95 8.38 -6.10 2.83
CA ARG A 95 8.62 -6.92 4.02
C ARG A 95 7.54 -7.97 4.28
N ASP A 96 6.39 -7.83 3.66
CA ASP A 96 5.26 -8.72 3.82
C ASP A 96 4.96 -9.46 2.51
N SER A 97 4.78 -10.78 2.59
CA SER A 97 4.57 -11.65 1.42
C SER A 97 3.38 -11.24 0.56
N ASP A 98 2.31 -10.73 1.18
CA ASP A 98 1.06 -10.40 0.47
C ASP A 98 1.20 -9.12 -0.34
N THR A 99 2.08 -8.20 0.10
CA THR A 99 2.29 -6.88 -0.51
C THR A 99 3.63 -6.73 -1.21
N ALA A 100 4.58 -7.66 -1.02
CA ALA A 100 5.93 -7.57 -1.57
C ALA A 100 5.95 -7.34 -3.08
N PHE A 101 5.06 -8.02 -3.83
CA PHE A 101 4.91 -7.79 -5.26
C PHE A 101 4.65 -6.32 -5.60
N LEU A 102 3.71 -5.69 -4.91
CA LEU A 102 3.36 -4.28 -5.13
C LEU A 102 4.49 -3.34 -4.71
N GLY A 103 5.20 -3.67 -3.62
CA GLY A 103 6.38 -2.95 -3.19
C GLY A 103 7.47 -2.93 -4.26
N HIS A 104 7.82 -4.09 -4.81
CA HIS A 104 8.84 -4.20 -5.85
C HIS A 104 8.42 -3.53 -7.16
N ILE A 105 7.16 -3.64 -7.60
CA ILE A 105 6.65 -2.91 -8.77
C ILE A 105 6.75 -1.40 -8.57
N GLY A 106 6.40 -0.90 -7.38
CA GLY A 106 6.52 0.53 -7.06
C GLY A 106 7.97 1.01 -7.06
N LEU A 107 8.90 0.25 -6.47
CA LEU A 107 10.33 0.55 -6.48
C LEU A 107 10.93 0.53 -7.89
N ALA A 108 10.53 -0.44 -8.73
CA ALA A 108 10.97 -0.50 -10.13
C ALA A 108 10.55 0.77 -10.89
N ARG A 109 9.31 1.22 -10.71
CA ARG A 109 8.81 2.45 -11.33
C ARG A 109 9.58 3.68 -10.86
N LEU A 110 9.80 3.84 -9.56
CA LEU A 110 10.58 4.95 -9.01
C LEU A 110 12.04 4.98 -9.49
N ALA A 111 12.64 3.80 -9.69
CA ALA A 111 13.99 3.70 -10.22
C ALA A 111 14.04 4.16 -11.69
N LEU A 112 13.05 3.81 -12.51
CA LEU A 112 12.94 4.30 -13.89
C LEU A 112 12.78 5.83 -13.96
N GLU A 113 11.98 6.41 -13.07
CA GLU A 113 11.81 7.87 -12.99
C GLU A 113 13.11 8.61 -12.59
N LYS A 114 14.02 7.90 -11.91
CA LYS A 114 15.36 8.39 -11.54
C LYS A 114 16.44 8.06 -12.57
N ASP A 115 16.06 7.53 -13.74
CA ASP A 115 17.00 7.07 -14.76
C ASP A 115 18.01 6.01 -14.25
N ASP A 116 17.54 5.13 -13.36
CA ASP A 116 18.30 3.98 -12.83
C ASP A 116 17.70 2.65 -13.32
N PRO A 117 17.97 2.26 -14.58
CA PRO A 117 17.44 1.02 -15.15
C PRO A 117 18.04 -0.24 -14.49
N GLY A 118 19.17 -0.13 -13.79
CA GLY A 118 19.78 -1.24 -13.07
C GLY A 118 18.96 -1.66 -11.86
N THR A 119 18.67 -0.69 -11.00
CA THR A 119 17.80 -0.90 -9.85
C THR A 119 16.38 -1.27 -10.26
N ALA A 120 15.85 -0.64 -11.31
CA ALA A 120 14.53 -0.95 -11.87
C ALA A 120 14.43 -2.41 -12.29
N LEU A 121 15.40 -2.92 -13.04
CA LEU A 121 15.44 -4.32 -13.50
C LEU A 121 15.52 -5.30 -12.33
N THR A 122 16.34 -5.00 -11.33
CA THR A 122 16.47 -5.85 -10.13
C THR A 122 15.12 -5.96 -9.41
N ALA A 123 14.46 -4.85 -9.19
CA ALA A 123 13.15 -4.84 -8.55
C ALA A 123 12.06 -5.52 -9.40
N ALA A 124 12.05 -5.30 -10.72
CA ALA A 124 11.11 -5.93 -11.64
C ALA A 124 11.29 -7.46 -11.70
N ARG A 125 12.53 -7.96 -11.71
CA ARG A 125 12.83 -9.40 -11.64
C ARG A 125 12.33 -9.99 -10.33
N THR A 126 12.60 -9.36 -9.19
CA THR A 126 12.10 -9.82 -7.90
C THR A 126 10.55 -9.86 -7.89
N ALA A 127 9.89 -8.86 -8.46
CA ALA A 127 8.44 -8.89 -8.61
C ALA A 127 7.96 -10.07 -9.48
N LEU A 128 8.66 -10.35 -10.58
CA LEU A 128 8.34 -11.48 -11.46
C LEU A 128 8.57 -12.83 -10.76
N ASP A 129 9.61 -12.96 -9.94
CA ASP A 129 9.87 -14.17 -9.13
C ASP A 129 8.76 -14.43 -8.11
N ILE A 130 8.23 -13.35 -7.48
CA ILE A 130 7.09 -13.45 -6.55
C ILE A 130 5.81 -13.85 -7.29
N ARG A 131 5.58 -13.31 -8.50
CA ARG A 131 4.40 -13.61 -9.33
C ARG A 131 4.81 -13.96 -10.77
N PRO A 132 5.21 -15.21 -11.05
CA PRO A 132 5.75 -15.60 -12.36
C PRO A 132 4.79 -15.46 -13.54
N LYS A 133 3.48 -15.34 -13.29
CA LYS A 133 2.46 -15.14 -14.32
C LYS A 133 2.03 -13.68 -14.50
N SER A 134 2.69 -12.74 -13.81
CA SER A 134 2.33 -11.32 -13.89
C SER A 134 2.79 -10.70 -15.20
N ALA A 135 1.85 -10.38 -16.08
CA ALA A 135 2.14 -9.65 -17.33
C ALA A 135 2.78 -8.28 -17.06
N LEU A 136 2.42 -7.62 -15.96
CA LEU A 136 2.97 -6.32 -15.57
C LEU A 136 4.47 -6.42 -15.29
N ALA A 137 4.88 -7.34 -14.41
CA ALA A 137 6.28 -7.54 -14.07
C ALA A 137 7.08 -8.07 -15.27
N ALA A 138 6.53 -9.05 -16.00
CA ALA A 138 7.17 -9.60 -17.18
C ALA A 138 7.41 -8.54 -18.26
N ARG A 139 6.46 -7.63 -18.51
CA ARG A 139 6.63 -6.52 -19.44
C ARG A 139 7.77 -5.59 -19.05
N GLN A 140 7.89 -5.25 -17.77
CA GLN A 140 8.98 -4.40 -17.28
C GLN A 140 10.34 -5.09 -17.47
N VAL A 141 10.46 -6.36 -17.09
CA VAL A 141 11.69 -7.14 -17.30
C VAL A 141 12.02 -7.23 -18.80
N MET A 142 11.05 -7.57 -19.64
CA MET A 142 11.24 -7.68 -21.09
C MET A 142 11.79 -6.38 -21.69
N ILE A 143 11.20 -5.24 -21.38
CA ILE A 143 11.63 -3.94 -21.93
C ILE A 143 13.06 -3.63 -21.47
N LEU A 144 13.33 -3.72 -20.18
CA LEU A 144 14.63 -3.38 -19.60
C LEU A 144 15.76 -4.30 -20.06
N GLU A 145 15.46 -5.59 -20.29
CA GLU A 145 16.44 -6.53 -20.85
C GLU A 145 16.68 -6.28 -22.35
N ALA A 146 15.63 -5.97 -23.10
CA ALA A 146 15.74 -5.64 -24.53
C ALA A 146 16.56 -4.36 -24.76
N GLU A 147 16.36 -3.32 -23.95
CA GLU A 147 17.14 -2.08 -23.98
C GLU A 147 18.63 -2.31 -23.74
N ARG A 148 18.96 -3.33 -22.95
CA ARG A 148 20.34 -3.78 -22.71
C ARG A 148 20.90 -4.73 -23.77
N GLY A 149 20.09 -5.08 -24.76
CA GLY A 149 20.46 -6.07 -25.78
C GLY A 149 20.47 -7.52 -25.27
N ASN A 150 19.96 -7.76 -24.07
CA ASN A 150 19.94 -9.09 -23.45
C ASN A 150 18.69 -9.89 -23.87
N TRP A 151 18.65 -10.28 -25.14
CA TRP A 151 17.51 -10.97 -25.74
C TRP A 151 17.26 -12.35 -25.11
N SER A 152 18.29 -13.02 -24.60
CA SER A 152 18.15 -14.31 -23.93
C SER A 152 17.31 -14.23 -22.65
N ALA A 153 17.35 -13.10 -21.94
CA ALA A 153 16.52 -12.86 -20.76
C ALA A 153 15.18 -12.19 -21.11
N ALA A 154 15.11 -11.40 -22.20
CA ALA A 154 13.88 -10.75 -22.63
C ALA A 154 12.84 -11.74 -23.20
N LEU A 155 13.26 -12.76 -23.95
CA LEU A 155 12.35 -13.71 -24.60
C LEU A 155 11.48 -14.53 -23.62
N PRO A 156 11.98 -15.08 -22.52
CA PRO A 156 11.15 -15.74 -21.52
C PRO A 156 10.08 -14.82 -20.94
N ALA A 157 10.43 -13.56 -20.65
CA ALA A 157 9.48 -12.57 -20.14
C ALA A 157 8.41 -12.22 -21.19
N LEU A 158 8.78 -12.09 -22.45
CA LEU A 158 7.82 -11.90 -23.57
C LEU A 158 6.79 -13.04 -23.61
N SER A 159 7.22 -14.29 -23.42
CA SER A 159 6.30 -15.44 -23.44
C SER A 159 5.24 -15.39 -22.33
N VAL A 160 5.55 -14.76 -21.20
CA VAL A 160 4.58 -14.53 -20.10
C VAL A 160 3.57 -13.47 -20.52
N VAL A 161 4.04 -12.37 -21.13
CA VAL A 161 3.16 -11.28 -21.60
C VAL A 161 2.17 -11.78 -22.65
N MET A 162 2.64 -12.56 -23.63
CA MET A 162 1.78 -13.11 -24.70
C MET A 162 0.69 -14.02 -24.15
N ARG A 163 1.07 -14.97 -23.26
CA ARG A 163 0.09 -15.88 -22.63
C ARG A 163 -0.96 -15.17 -21.77
N ALA A 164 -0.63 -14.02 -21.18
CA ALA A 164 -1.59 -13.25 -20.41
C ALA A 164 -2.55 -12.42 -21.29
N GLY A 165 -2.20 -12.15 -22.53
CA GLY A 165 -3.06 -11.46 -23.52
C GLY A 165 -4.06 -12.39 -24.24
N GLU A 166 -3.94 -13.70 -24.05
CA GLU A 166 -4.82 -14.71 -24.66
C GLU A 166 -5.98 -15.16 -23.75
N GLN A 167 -6.02 -14.64 -22.51
CA GLN A 167 -7.06 -14.92 -21.49
C GLN A 167 -8.05 -13.75 -21.36
#